data_9494779fa305698c7ffd552982d79b28
#
_entry.id   9494779fa305698c7ffd552982d79b28
#
_cell.length_a   1.000
_cell.length_b   1.000
_cell.length_c   1.000
_cell.angle_alpha   90.00
_cell.angle_beta   90.00
_cell.angle_gamma   90.00
#
_symmetry.space_group_name_H-M   'P 1'
#
loop_
_entity.id
_entity.type
_entity.pdbx_description
1 polymer ?
#
loop_
_entity_poly.entity_id
_entity_poly.type
_entity_poly.pdbx_seq_one_letter_code
_entity_poly.pdbx_strand_id
1 'polypeptide(L)'
;MLDARPAAEKSISAVVNDQQDVAVVFGREDRGLTNEELAMANYHVTIPVNTDYGVLNVAQAIQVICYEMRMATLAAVKSGEDEAATMPVTDTESMQWDEPLVTHEQMEQFYPHIEKMLAEIEFLDPKNPRLLPLRLRRLFGRIQLDRMEYHLLRGIFSRVQALNNGTWKKSNTDQTEDQYNA
;
A
#
# COMPACT_ATOMS: atom_id res chain seq x y z
N MET A 1 5.09 -1.83 11.01
CA MET A 1 6.37 -2.51 11.12
C MET A 1 6.05 -3.97 11.35
N LEU A 2 6.66 -4.88 10.62
CA LEU A 2 6.43 -6.32 10.71
C LEU A 2 7.71 -7.01 11.17
N ASP A 3 7.58 -8.12 11.89
CA ASP A 3 8.70 -9.02 12.13
C ASP A 3 8.99 -9.85 10.86
N ALA A 4 10.17 -10.47 10.79
CA ALA A 4 10.64 -11.20 9.62
C ALA A 4 9.67 -12.32 9.17
N ARG A 5 9.10 -13.09 10.11
CA ARG A 5 8.19 -14.21 9.80
C ARG A 5 6.85 -13.73 9.22
N PRO A 6 6.09 -12.83 9.86
CA PRO A 6 4.85 -12.29 9.27
C PRO A 6 5.10 -11.57 7.92
N ALA A 7 6.26 -10.93 7.75
CA ALA A 7 6.61 -10.34 6.48
C ALA A 7 6.82 -11.38 5.38
N ALA A 8 7.48 -12.49 5.71
CA ALA A 8 7.70 -13.60 4.77
C ALA A 8 6.37 -14.29 4.40
N GLU A 9 5.51 -14.57 5.37
CA GLU A 9 4.18 -15.15 5.13
C GLU A 9 3.34 -14.28 4.20
N LYS A 10 3.30 -12.96 4.47
CA LYS A 10 2.60 -12.00 3.62
C LYS A 10 3.19 -11.91 2.21
N SER A 11 4.51 -11.95 2.09
CA SER A 11 5.21 -11.93 0.80
C SER A 11 4.88 -13.17 -0.04
N ILE A 12 4.90 -14.35 0.56
CA ILE A 12 4.57 -15.60 -0.14
C ILE A 12 3.08 -15.63 -0.51
N SER A 13 2.19 -15.16 0.36
CA SER A 13 0.77 -15.02 0.04
C SER A 13 0.54 -14.11 -1.17
N ALA A 14 1.20 -12.96 -1.24
CA ALA A 14 1.11 -12.04 -2.37
C ALA A 14 1.61 -12.67 -3.69
N VAL A 15 2.69 -13.45 -3.64
CA VAL A 15 3.20 -14.16 -4.82
C VAL A 15 2.27 -15.28 -5.26
N VAL A 16 1.76 -16.09 -4.33
CA VAL A 16 0.99 -17.30 -4.65
C VAL A 16 -0.46 -16.97 -4.99
N ASN A 17 -1.11 -16.13 -4.19
CA ASN A 17 -2.54 -15.85 -4.31
C ASN A 17 -2.82 -14.68 -5.27
N ASP A 18 -2.01 -13.63 -5.19
CA ASP A 18 -2.24 -12.38 -5.92
C ASP A 18 -1.38 -12.26 -7.18
N GLN A 19 -0.48 -13.23 -7.44
CA GLN A 19 0.46 -13.24 -8.58
C GLN A 19 1.30 -11.95 -8.66
N GLN A 20 1.66 -11.38 -7.51
CA GLN A 20 2.45 -10.17 -7.42
C GLN A 20 3.95 -10.46 -7.31
N ASP A 21 4.75 -9.58 -7.90
CA ASP A 21 6.18 -9.56 -7.66
C ASP A 21 6.48 -8.91 -6.31
N VAL A 22 7.35 -9.54 -5.53
CA VAL A 22 7.78 -9.03 -4.23
C VAL A 22 9.27 -8.73 -4.25
N ALA A 23 9.64 -7.51 -3.86
CA ALA A 23 11.02 -7.08 -3.69
C ALA A 23 11.33 -6.80 -2.22
N VAL A 24 12.45 -7.31 -1.73
CA VAL A 24 12.97 -6.99 -0.39
C VAL A 24 14.17 -6.09 -0.54
N VAL A 25 14.09 -4.88 0.03
CA VAL A 25 15.15 -3.89 -0.04
C VAL A 25 15.92 -3.87 1.27
N PHE A 26 17.24 -3.99 1.18
CA PHE A 26 18.15 -3.90 2.32
C PHE A 26 18.92 -2.59 2.29
N GLY A 27 19.05 -1.98 3.45
CA GLY A 27 19.81 -0.76 3.61
C GLY A 27 21.33 -1.01 3.60
N ARG A 28 22.06 0.04 3.38
CA ARG A 28 23.54 0.03 3.46
C ARG A 28 24.00 -0.15 4.90
N GLU A 29 25.14 -0.80 5.09
CA GLU A 29 25.71 -1.09 6.41
C GLU A 29 26.05 0.18 7.21
N ASP A 30 26.44 1.26 6.51
CA ASP A 30 26.89 2.50 7.12
C ASP A 30 25.75 3.43 7.59
N ARG A 31 24.58 3.37 6.96
CA ARG A 31 23.46 4.31 7.23
C ARG A 31 22.06 3.75 7.09
N GLY A 32 21.93 2.47 6.73
CA GLY A 32 20.61 1.85 6.49
C GLY A 32 19.89 2.40 5.25
N LEU A 33 18.58 2.40 5.28
CA LEU A 33 17.71 2.99 4.25
C LEU A 33 17.43 4.46 4.57
N THR A 34 17.42 5.30 3.55
CA THR A 34 16.98 6.70 3.66
C THR A 34 15.47 6.79 3.83
N ASN A 35 14.97 7.95 4.24
CA ASN A 35 13.51 8.16 4.37
C ASN A 35 12.80 8.07 3.03
N GLU A 36 13.46 8.46 1.93
CA GLU A 36 12.93 8.34 0.57
C GLU A 36 12.83 6.87 0.16
N GLU A 37 13.85 6.06 0.42
CA GLU A 37 13.84 4.61 0.15
C GLU A 37 12.80 3.89 1.00
N LEU A 38 12.66 4.25 2.28
CA LEU A 38 11.62 3.71 3.16
C LEU A 38 10.21 4.09 2.70
N ALA A 39 10.03 5.27 2.12
CA ALA A 39 8.73 5.72 1.62
C ALA A 39 8.25 4.95 0.39
N MET A 40 9.16 4.30 -0.35
CA MET A 40 8.84 3.45 -1.49
C MET A 40 8.33 2.06 -1.07
N ALA A 41 8.62 1.63 0.17
CA ALA A 41 8.25 0.32 0.65
C ALA A 41 6.82 0.29 1.19
N ASN A 42 6.06 -0.76 0.83
CA ASN A 42 4.72 -1.01 1.39
C ASN A 42 4.81 -1.41 2.88
N TYR A 43 5.81 -2.19 3.25
CA TYR A 43 6.02 -2.67 4.60
C TYR A 43 7.46 -2.46 5.06
N HIS A 44 7.60 -2.05 6.32
CA HIS A 44 8.91 -2.01 6.98
C HIS A 44 9.06 -3.27 7.82
N VAL A 45 10.16 -3.98 7.62
CA VAL A 45 10.48 -5.22 8.32
C VAL A 45 11.57 -4.97 9.33
N THR A 46 11.42 -5.55 10.52
CA THR A 46 12.45 -5.57 11.55
C THR A 46 12.82 -7.00 11.91
N ILE A 47 14.08 -7.23 12.22
CA ILE A 47 14.56 -8.49 12.79
C ILE A 47 14.87 -8.20 14.26
N PRO A 48 14.13 -8.82 15.22
CA PRO A 48 14.41 -8.64 16.62
C PRO A 48 15.84 -9.12 16.95
N VAL A 49 16.64 -8.26 17.52
CA VAL A 49 18.01 -8.54 17.96
C VAL A 49 18.20 -8.15 19.41
N ASN A 50 19.26 -8.66 20.06
CA ASN A 50 19.62 -8.23 21.41
C ASN A 50 19.93 -6.73 21.42
N THR A 51 19.33 -5.99 22.34
CA THR A 51 19.50 -4.54 22.51
C THR A 51 20.94 -4.12 22.80
N ASP A 52 21.75 -5.01 23.36
CA ASP A 52 23.16 -4.73 23.69
C ASP A 52 24.09 -4.86 22.47
N TYR A 53 23.69 -5.59 21.43
CA TYR A 53 24.39 -5.81 20.18
C TYR A 53 23.45 -5.64 18.98
N GLY A 54 22.72 -4.55 18.96
CA GLY A 54 21.51 -4.32 18.14
C GLY A 54 21.69 -4.23 16.63
N VAL A 55 22.83 -4.60 16.04
CA VAL A 55 23.04 -4.48 14.59
C VAL A 55 23.46 -5.83 14.00
N LEU A 56 22.58 -6.41 13.19
CA LEU A 56 22.97 -7.46 12.25
C LEU A 56 23.70 -6.83 11.06
N ASN A 57 24.77 -7.46 10.59
CA ASN A 57 25.31 -7.08 9.29
C ASN A 57 24.30 -7.47 8.18
N VAL A 58 24.42 -6.86 7.01
CA VAL A 58 23.47 -7.05 5.92
C VAL A 58 23.36 -8.51 5.48
N ALA A 59 24.46 -9.25 5.45
CA ALA A 59 24.47 -10.67 5.08
C ALA A 59 23.65 -11.53 6.07
N GLN A 60 23.76 -11.27 7.37
CA GLN A 60 22.97 -11.92 8.39
C GLN A 60 21.48 -11.57 8.25
N ALA A 61 21.17 -10.32 8.01
CA ALA A 61 19.78 -9.89 7.79
C ALA A 61 19.18 -10.57 6.56
N ILE A 62 19.91 -10.63 5.44
CA ILE A 62 19.50 -11.34 4.22
C ILE A 62 19.26 -12.82 4.53
N GLN A 63 20.18 -13.47 5.25
CA GLN A 63 20.06 -14.89 5.60
C GLN A 63 18.78 -15.18 6.41
N VAL A 64 18.46 -14.34 7.40
CA VAL A 64 17.23 -14.49 8.21
C VAL A 64 15.98 -14.34 7.35
N ILE A 65 15.92 -13.32 6.51
CA ILE A 65 14.77 -13.10 5.63
C ILE A 65 14.62 -14.25 4.63
N CYS A 66 15.71 -14.69 3.99
CA CYS A 66 15.68 -15.83 3.06
C CYS A 66 15.22 -17.12 3.76
N TYR A 67 15.63 -17.35 5.00
CA TYR A 67 15.19 -18.50 5.78
C TYR A 67 13.68 -18.44 6.06
N GLU A 68 13.16 -17.31 6.54
CA GLU A 68 11.72 -17.16 6.82
C GLU A 68 10.88 -17.27 5.53
N MET A 69 11.33 -16.68 4.42
CA MET A 69 10.68 -16.86 3.13
C MET A 69 10.65 -18.32 2.67
N ARG A 70 11.77 -19.07 2.88
CA ARG A 70 11.81 -20.51 2.58
C ARG A 70 10.81 -21.28 3.45
N MET A 71 10.73 -20.96 4.75
CA MET A 71 9.79 -21.62 5.67
C MET A 71 8.34 -21.32 5.28
N ALA A 72 8.02 -20.08 4.94
CA ALA A 72 6.68 -19.68 4.47
C ALA A 72 6.30 -20.39 3.16
N THR A 73 7.25 -20.51 2.22
CA THR A 73 7.03 -21.26 0.97
C THR A 73 6.73 -22.73 1.24
N LEU A 74 7.50 -23.39 2.12
CA LEU A 74 7.26 -24.79 2.48
C LEU A 74 5.93 -25.00 3.17
N ALA A 75 5.48 -24.03 4.00
CA ALA A 75 4.17 -24.08 4.63
C ALA A 75 3.04 -23.93 3.59
N ALA A 76 3.18 -23.01 2.63
CA ALA A 76 2.21 -22.81 1.56
C ALA A 76 2.08 -24.06 0.65
N VAL A 77 3.18 -24.71 0.32
CA VAL A 77 3.17 -25.96 -0.47
C VAL A 77 2.45 -27.09 0.28
N LYS A 78 2.72 -27.25 1.58
CA LYS A 78 2.05 -28.28 2.39
C LYS A 78 0.55 -28.04 2.52
N SER A 79 0.12 -26.78 2.68
CA SER A 79 -1.31 -26.45 2.73
C SER A 79 -2.04 -26.67 1.39
N GLY A 80 -1.32 -26.63 0.26
CA GLY A 80 -1.88 -26.97 -1.06
C GLY A 80 -1.95 -28.47 -1.34
N GLU A 81 -1.17 -29.30 -0.63
CA GLU A 81 -1.22 -30.76 -0.75
C GLU A 81 -2.23 -31.41 0.18
N ASP A 82 -2.65 -30.74 1.24
CA ASP A 82 -3.55 -31.23 2.30
C ASP A 82 -5.00 -30.70 2.20
N GLU A 83 -5.54 -30.49 1.02
CA GLU A 83 -7.00 -30.21 0.86
C GLU A 83 -7.93 -31.35 1.37
N ALA A 84 -7.36 -32.37 2.03
CA ALA A 84 -8.11 -33.46 2.65
C ALA A 84 -8.16 -33.44 4.19
N ALA A 85 -7.56 -32.48 4.87
CA ALA A 85 -7.55 -32.40 6.34
C ALA A 85 -7.93 -31.00 6.84
N THR A 86 -9.21 -30.83 7.04
CA THR A 86 -9.88 -29.73 7.71
C THR A 86 -9.35 -29.41 9.09
N MET A 87 -8.83 -28.21 9.28
CA MET A 87 -9.00 -27.42 10.50
C MET A 87 -9.26 -25.96 10.10
N PRO A 88 -10.33 -25.31 10.59
CA PRO A 88 -10.60 -23.93 10.27
C PRO A 88 -9.57 -23.05 10.98
N VAL A 89 -8.63 -22.57 10.23
CA VAL A 89 -7.96 -21.30 10.58
C VAL A 89 -9.06 -20.27 10.49
N THR A 90 -9.37 -19.63 11.60
CA THR A 90 -10.34 -18.54 11.68
C THR A 90 -10.19 -17.65 10.47
N ASP A 91 -11.24 -17.68 9.64
CA ASP A 91 -11.44 -16.75 8.55
C ASP A 91 -11.37 -15.32 9.10
N THR A 92 -10.19 -14.75 9.08
CA THR A 92 -10.16 -13.37 8.69
C THR A 92 -10.56 -13.43 7.23
N GLU A 93 -11.83 -13.17 6.94
CA GLU A 93 -12.32 -12.98 5.59
C GLU A 93 -11.29 -12.12 4.90
N SER A 94 -10.42 -12.74 4.10
CA SER A 94 -9.66 -12.03 3.11
C SER A 94 -10.76 -11.44 2.25
N MET A 95 -11.01 -10.15 2.37
CA MET A 95 -11.83 -9.44 1.39
C MET A 95 -11.24 -9.85 0.06
N GLN A 96 -11.95 -10.72 -0.64
CA GLN A 96 -11.61 -11.08 -1.99
C GLN A 96 -11.89 -9.80 -2.76
N TRP A 97 -10.83 -9.07 -3.07
CA TRP A 97 -10.93 -7.84 -3.82
C TRP A 97 -11.50 -8.20 -5.19
N ASP A 98 -12.65 -7.63 -5.53
CA ASP A 98 -13.31 -7.87 -6.80
C ASP A 98 -12.46 -7.39 -8.00
N GLU A 99 -11.45 -6.56 -7.73
CA GLU A 99 -10.57 -5.96 -8.73
C GLU A 99 -9.09 -6.10 -8.35
N PRO A 100 -8.20 -6.23 -9.34
CA PRO A 100 -6.76 -6.35 -9.08
C PRO A 100 -6.19 -5.09 -8.44
N LEU A 101 -5.19 -5.26 -7.59
CA LEU A 101 -4.45 -4.16 -6.99
C LEU A 101 -3.77 -3.30 -8.05
N VAL A 102 -3.63 -2.01 -7.77
CA VAL A 102 -2.92 -1.09 -8.67
C VAL A 102 -1.43 -1.35 -8.69
N THR A 103 -0.83 -1.17 -9.86
CA THR A 103 0.61 -1.32 -10.06
C THR A 103 1.39 -0.18 -9.41
N HIS A 104 2.68 -0.41 -9.17
CA HIS A 104 3.59 0.64 -8.69
C HIS A 104 3.59 1.87 -9.63
N GLU A 105 3.59 1.64 -10.95
CA GLU A 105 3.52 2.73 -11.93
C GLU A 105 2.24 3.57 -11.79
N GLN A 106 1.10 2.93 -11.56
CA GLN A 106 -0.16 3.64 -11.31
C GLN A 106 -0.09 4.46 -10.03
N MET A 107 0.53 3.94 -8.98
CA MET A 107 0.75 4.69 -7.73
C MET A 107 1.70 5.88 -7.92
N GLU A 108 2.74 5.77 -8.77
CA GLU A 108 3.61 6.90 -9.10
C GLU A 108 2.90 7.99 -9.92
N GLN A 109 1.79 7.68 -10.58
CA GLN A 109 0.90 8.67 -11.22
C GLN A 109 -0.14 9.24 -10.24
N PHE A 110 -0.47 8.51 -9.18
CA PHE A 110 -1.44 8.91 -8.16
C PHE A 110 -0.91 10.04 -7.27
N TYR A 111 0.34 9.92 -6.81
CA TYR A 111 0.92 10.89 -5.88
C TYR A 111 1.01 12.31 -6.44
N PRO A 112 1.49 12.56 -7.67
CA PRO A 112 1.45 13.91 -8.24
C PRO A 112 0.03 14.47 -8.38
N HIS A 113 -0.97 13.62 -8.63
CA HIS A 113 -2.37 14.07 -8.73
C HIS A 113 -2.92 14.55 -7.39
N ILE A 114 -2.71 13.79 -6.30
CA ILE A 114 -3.16 14.23 -4.97
C ILE A 114 -2.38 15.47 -4.51
N GLU A 115 -1.06 15.52 -4.73
CA GLU A 115 -0.23 16.68 -4.36
C GLU A 115 -0.66 17.94 -5.11
N LYS A 116 -0.95 17.82 -6.39
CA LYS A 116 -1.48 18.93 -7.19
C LYS A 116 -2.83 19.42 -6.67
N MET A 117 -3.76 18.51 -6.39
CA MET A 117 -5.05 18.86 -5.84
C MET A 117 -4.91 19.56 -4.48
N LEU A 118 -4.06 19.06 -3.60
CA LEU A 118 -3.79 19.67 -2.29
C LEU A 118 -3.13 21.05 -2.40
N ALA A 119 -2.29 21.26 -3.41
CA ALA A 119 -1.71 22.57 -3.68
C ALA A 119 -2.75 23.57 -4.20
N GLU A 120 -3.63 23.14 -5.09
CA GLU A 120 -4.69 23.99 -5.65
C GLU A 120 -5.70 24.47 -4.59
N ILE A 121 -5.99 23.65 -3.58
CA ILE A 121 -6.86 24.03 -2.45
C ILE A 121 -6.09 24.69 -1.28
N GLU A 122 -4.82 25.08 -1.51
CA GLU A 122 -3.96 25.75 -0.53
C GLU A 122 -3.67 24.94 0.76
N PHE A 123 -3.90 23.64 0.75
CA PHE A 123 -3.56 22.75 1.86
C PHE A 123 -2.08 22.35 1.87
N LEU A 124 -1.47 22.21 0.71
CA LEU A 124 -0.05 21.94 0.51
C LEU A 124 0.63 23.20 -0.06
N ASP A 125 1.61 23.73 0.65
CA ASP A 125 2.51 24.75 0.09
C ASP A 125 3.61 24.09 -0.74
N PRO A 126 3.62 24.23 -2.08
CA PRO A 126 4.65 23.62 -2.94
C PRO A 126 6.06 24.14 -2.65
N LYS A 127 6.20 25.35 -2.08
CA LYS A 127 7.51 25.94 -1.73
C LYS A 127 8.03 25.40 -0.40
N ASN A 128 7.15 24.90 0.46
CA ASN A 128 7.50 24.33 1.75
C ASN A 128 6.60 23.13 2.08
N PRO A 129 6.72 22.03 1.35
CA PRO A 129 5.82 20.87 1.46
C PRO A 129 5.98 20.11 2.78
N ARG A 130 7.07 20.37 3.52
CA ARG A 130 7.41 19.64 4.76
C ARG A 130 7.41 18.12 4.51
N LEU A 131 6.86 17.35 5.46
CA LEU A 131 6.78 15.88 5.37
C LEU A 131 5.46 15.38 4.78
N LEU A 132 4.59 16.26 4.27
CA LEU A 132 3.26 15.86 3.81
C LEU A 132 3.31 14.90 2.62
N PRO A 133 4.09 15.14 1.54
CA PRO A 133 4.21 14.18 0.44
C PRO A 133 4.69 12.80 0.91
N LEU A 134 5.68 12.77 1.77
CA LEU A 134 6.22 11.51 2.32
C LEU A 134 5.17 10.75 3.16
N ARG A 135 4.37 11.48 3.95
CA ARG A 135 3.29 10.90 4.75
C ARG A 135 2.17 10.35 3.88
N LEU A 136 1.85 11.01 2.78
CA LEU A 136 0.86 10.53 1.80
C LEU A 136 1.33 9.24 1.13
N ARG A 137 2.58 9.19 0.67
CA ARG A 137 3.19 7.97 0.12
C ARG A 137 3.14 6.82 1.14
N ARG A 138 3.53 7.07 2.38
CA ARG A 138 3.47 6.07 3.44
C ARG A 138 2.04 5.62 3.78
N LEU A 139 1.06 6.53 3.72
CA LEU A 139 -0.34 6.21 3.98
C LEU A 139 -0.89 5.30 2.89
N PHE A 140 -0.84 5.75 1.64
CA PHE A 140 -1.41 5.02 0.51
C PHE A 140 -0.62 3.76 0.15
N GLY A 141 0.70 3.73 0.37
CA GLY A 141 1.51 2.52 0.20
C GLY A 141 1.12 1.37 1.12
N ARG A 142 0.52 1.65 2.29
CA ARG A 142 0.05 0.61 3.25
C ARG A 142 -1.35 0.10 2.95
N ILE A 143 -2.19 0.91 2.28
CA ILE A 143 -3.60 0.59 2.03
C ILE A 143 -3.73 -0.45 0.93
N GLN A 144 -2.81 -0.50 -0.03
CA GLN A 144 -2.86 -1.40 -1.18
C GLN A 144 -4.18 -1.23 -1.96
N LEU A 145 -4.34 -0.06 -2.57
CA LEU A 145 -5.56 0.26 -3.34
C LEU A 145 -5.80 -0.74 -4.47
N ASP A 146 -7.04 -1.15 -4.64
CA ASP A 146 -7.49 -1.80 -5.85
C ASP A 146 -7.74 -0.78 -6.99
N ARG A 147 -8.04 -1.29 -8.19
CA ARG A 147 -8.28 -0.45 -9.35
C ARG A 147 -9.51 0.44 -9.18
N MET A 148 -10.58 -0.03 -8.54
CA MET A 148 -11.80 0.72 -8.32
C MET A 148 -11.58 1.85 -7.31
N GLU A 149 -10.91 1.57 -6.19
CA GLU A 149 -10.56 2.55 -5.17
C GLU A 149 -9.64 3.64 -5.72
N TYR A 150 -8.66 3.24 -6.53
CA TYR A 150 -7.77 4.17 -7.23
C TYR A 150 -8.55 5.14 -8.13
N HIS A 151 -9.46 4.64 -8.95
CA HIS A 151 -10.28 5.47 -9.82
C HIS A 151 -11.25 6.35 -9.05
N LEU A 152 -11.84 5.83 -7.97
CA LEU A 152 -12.72 6.58 -7.06
C LEU A 152 -11.97 7.76 -6.45
N LEU A 153 -10.80 7.54 -5.87
CA LEU A 153 -10.00 8.61 -5.28
C LEU A 153 -9.57 9.65 -6.30
N ARG A 154 -9.11 9.22 -7.48
CA ARG A 154 -8.77 10.14 -8.57
C ARG A 154 -9.97 10.94 -9.07
N GLY A 155 -11.16 10.35 -9.07
CA GLY A 155 -12.41 11.02 -9.36
C GLY A 155 -12.72 12.11 -8.33
N ILE A 156 -12.55 11.82 -7.04
CA ILE A 156 -12.70 12.78 -5.95
C ILE A 156 -11.72 13.94 -6.12
N PHE A 157 -10.44 13.68 -6.38
CA PHE A 157 -9.44 14.74 -6.57
C PHE A 157 -9.78 15.64 -7.75
N SER A 158 -10.16 15.06 -8.89
CA SER A 158 -10.59 15.82 -10.08
C SER A 158 -11.83 16.66 -9.78
N ARG A 159 -12.75 16.15 -8.96
CA ARG A 159 -13.96 16.88 -8.57
C ARG A 159 -13.63 18.06 -7.68
N VAL A 160 -12.76 17.88 -6.69
CA VAL A 160 -12.29 18.95 -5.81
C VAL A 160 -11.61 20.05 -6.63
N GLN A 161 -10.75 19.69 -7.57
CA GLN A 161 -10.09 20.63 -8.47
C GLN A 161 -11.10 21.40 -9.33
N ALA A 162 -12.08 20.72 -9.91
CA ALA A 162 -13.13 21.36 -10.71
C ALA A 162 -13.98 22.35 -9.91
N LEU A 163 -14.28 22.03 -8.65
CA LEU A 163 -14.99 22.94 -7.72
C LEU A 163 -14.14 24.17 -7.39
N ASN A 164 -12.86 23.96 -7.07
CA ASN A 164 -11.95 25.06 -6.74
C ASN A 164 -11.73 26.01 -7.92
N ASN A 165 -11.63 25.47 -9.13
CA ASN A 165 -11.43 26.25 -10.37
C ASN A 165 -12.72 26.81 -10.95
N GLY A 166 -13.88 26.61 -10.31
CA GLY A 166 -15.18 27.12 -10.79
C GLY A 166 -15.66 26.49 -12.11
N THR A 167 -15.02 25.40 -12.55
CA THR A 167 -15.34 24.74 -13.83
C THR A 167 -16.44 23.69 -13.69
N TRP A 168 -16.87 23.40 -12.47
CA TRP A 168 -17.92 22.42 -12.24
C TRP A 168 -19.31 23.00 -12.44
N LYS A 169 -20.05 22.45 -13.41
CA LYS A 169 -21.48 22.72 -13.58
C LYS A 169 -22.27 21.59 -12.88
N LYS A 170 -23.16 21.94 -11.93
CA LYS A 170 -24.16 21.02 -11.41
C LYS A 170 -24.93 20.45 -12.62
N SER A 171 -24.95 19.13 -12.81
CA SER A 171 -25.88 18.52 -13.75
C SER A 171 -27.28 18.77 -13.21
N ASN A 172 -28.15 19.41 -14.02
CA ASN A 172 -29.55 19.66 -13.71
C ASN A 172 -30.32 18.31 -13.58
N THR A 173 -30.21 17.65 -12.45
CA THR A 173 -31.05 16.47 -12.14
C THR A 173 -32.11 16.82 -11.08
N ASP A 174 -32.17 18.08 -10.60
CA ASP A 174 -33.13 18.55 -9.57
C ASP A 174 -34.29 19.37 -10.16
N GLN A 175 -34.75 19.09 -11.39
CA GLN A 175 -35.95 19.76 -11.95
C GLN A 175 -37.19 18.85 -11.97
N THR A 176 -37.25 17.80 -11.17
CA THR A 176 -38.42 16.88 -11.17
C THR A 176 -39.22 16.85 -9.85
N GLU A 177 -38.92 17.70 -8.87
CA GLU A 177 -39.69 17.72 -7.63
C GLU A 177 -40.81 18.78 -7.54
N ASP A 178 -40.90 19.73 -8.51
CA ASP A 178 -41.92 20.79 -8.46
C ASP A 178 -43.20 20.49 -9.26
N GLN A 179 -43.36 19.28 -9.81
CA GLN A 179 -44.58 18.93 -10.59
C GLN A 179 -45.58 18.02 -9.90
N TYR A 180 -45.38 17.72 -8.62
CA TYR A 180 -46.36 16.83 -7.89
C TYR A 180 -47.17 17.57 -6.79
N ASN A 181 -47.08 18.91 -6.68
CA ASN A 181 -47.90 19.69 -5.75
C ASN A 181 -48.58 20.84 -6.47
N ALA A 182 -49.44 20.55 -7.45
CA ALA A 182 -50.45 21.47 -7.95
C ALA A 182 -51.76 20.70 -8.19
#